data_d36237ff6517bf6340e28b553ae5e630
#
_entry.id   d36237ff6517bf6340e28b553ae5e630
#
_cell.length_a   1.000
_cell.length_b   1.000
_cell.length_c   1.000
_cell.angle_alpha   90.00
_cell.angle_beta   90.00
_cell.angle_gamma   90.00
#
_symmetry.space_group_name_H-M   'P 1'
#
loop_
_entity.id
_entity.type
_entity.pdbx_description
1 polymer ?
#
loop_
_entity_poly.entity_id
_entity_poly.type
_entity_poly.pdbx_seq_one_letter_code
_entity_poly.pdbx_strand_id
1 'polypeptide(L)'
;SCGMDDQALEFFAWGARSWVCAGSNFAPEAHIALYRACAVEGDFTRGRAIMSAMLPLMRVLEGGGAFVQCVKHGLTMRGIDAGPPRKPMQPLTKNAKRELEEVIRTMDRAVVTVADAKVAPSNVTDIRSRTGT
;
A
#
# COMPACT_ATOMS: atom_id res chain seq x y z
N SER A 1 -0.62 -3.38 -17.03
CA SER A 1 -1.23 -2.85 -15.79
C SER A 1 -1.26 -3.91 -14.70
N CYS A 2 -1.24 -3.46 -13.46
CA CYS A 2 -1.44 -4.29 -12.28
C CYS A 2 -2.87 -4.09 -11.77
N GLY A 3 -3.52 -5.13 -11.26
CA GLY A 3 -4.83 -5.07 -10.63
C GLY A 3 -4.85 -5.67 -9.22
N MET A 4 -3.68 -6.12 -8.71
CA MET A 4 -3.52 -6.70 -7.37
C MET A 4 -2.76 -5.71 -6.50
N ASP A 5 -3.40 -5.24 -5.43
CA ASP A 5 -2.81 -4.20 -4.58
C ASP A 5 -1.60 -4.73 -3.79
N ASP A 6 -1.67 -5.96 -3.30
CA ASP A 6 -0.60 -6.63 -2.54
C ASP A 6 0.62 -7.05 -3.37
N GLN A 7 0.51 -7.05 -4.71
CA GLN A 7 1.56 -7.44 -5.65
C GLN A 7 2.08 -6.27 -6.50
N ALA A 8 1.68 -5.05 -6.18
CA ALA A 8 1.99 -3.89 -7.00
C ALA A 8 3.50 -3.66 -7.18
N LEU A 9 4.29 -3.89 -6.12
CA LEU A 9 5.75 -3.73 -6.15
C LEU A 9 6.40 -4.65 -7.20
N GLU A 10 6.00 -5.92 -7.22
CA GLU A 10 6.50 -6.93 -8.16
C GLU A 10 6.12 -6.59 -9.59
N PHE A 11 4.88 -6.17 -9.81
CA PHE A 11 4.43 -5.76 -11.15
C PHE A 11 5.21 -4.55 -11.67
N PHE A 12 5.54 -3.58 -10.81
CA PHE A 12 6.39 -2.45 -11.21
C PHE A 12 7.82 -2.90 -11.53
N ALA A 13 8.37 -3.87 -10.78
CA ALA A 13 9.67 -4.46 -11.09
C ALA A 13 9.67 -5.19 -12.45
N TRP A 14 8.55 -5.77 -12.84
CA TRP A 14 8.35 -6.37 -14.17
C TRP A 14 8.01 -5.33 -15.26
N GLY A 15 8.04 -4.04 -14.95
CA GLY A 15 7.85 -2.95 -15.92
C GLY A 15 6.39 -2.54 -16.15
N ALA A 16 5.46 -2.89 -15.28
CA ALA A 16 4.09 -2.36 -15.35
C ALA A 16 4.10 -0.83 -15.18
N ARG A 17 3.31 -0.13 -16.00
CA ARG A 17 3.23 1.33 -16.01
C ARG A 17 1.89 1.88 -15.54
N SER A 18 0.96 1.00 -15.18
CA SER A 18 -0.36 1.39 -14.69
C SER A 18 -0.83 0.44 -13.60
N TRP A 19 -1.62 0.96 -12.69
CA TRP A 19 -2.15 0.24 -11.56
C TRP A 19 -3.60 0.65 -11.30
N VAL A 20 -4.49 -0.33 -11.26
CA VAL A 20 -5.88 -0.17 -10.84
C VAL A 20 -5.99 -0.73 -9.43
N CYS A 21 -6.13 0.13 -8.45
CA CYS A 21 -6.08 -0.23 -7.05
C CYS A 21 -7.33 0.23 -6.28
N ALA A 22 -7.85 -0.65 -5.44
CA ALA A 22 -9.04 -0.35 -4.66
C ALA A 22 -8.70 0.44 -3.38
N GLY A 23 -7.55 0.19 -2.77
CA GLY A 23 -7.08 0.90 -1.59
C GLY A 23 -6.90 2.40 -1.83
N SER A 24 -6.62 2.82 -3.07
CA SER A 24 -6.48 4.24 -3.43
C SER A 24 -7.76 5.06 -3.26
N ASN A 25 -8.93 4.42 -3.16
CA ASN A 25 -10.19 5.12 -2.88
C ASN A 25 -10.16 5.86 -1.54
N PHE A 26 -9.43 5.35 -0.54
CA PHE A 26 -9.36 5.95 0.79
C PHE A 26 -7.93 6.22 1.29
N ALA A 27 -6.92 5.75 0.56
CA ALA A 27 -5.50 5.97 0.88
C ALA A 27 -4.69 6.33 -0.39
N PRO A 28 -5.10 7.37 -1.15
CA PRO A 28 -4.46 7.71 -2.42
C PRO A 28 -2.99 8.09 -2.25
N GLU A 29 -2.62 8.74 -1.14
CA GLU A 29 -1.25 9.21 -0.90
C GLU A 29 -0.26 8.05 -0.86
N ALA A 30 -0.60 6.97 -0.15
CA ALA A 30 0.25 5.77 -0.05
C ALA A 30 0.44 5.10 -1.42
N HIS A 31 -0.65 4.97 -2.18
CA HIS A 31 -0.63 4.34 -3.51
C HIS A 31 0.14 5.18 -4.52
N ILE A 32 -0.03 6.50 -4.50
CA ILE A 32 0.73 7.45 -5.34
C ILE A 32 2.21 7.41 -4.97
N ALA A 33 2.54 7.38 -3.68
CA ALA A 33 3.93 7.30 -3.22
C ALA A 33 4.63 6.03 -3.73
N LEU A 34 3.96 4.87 -3.63
CA LEU A 34 4.48 3.61 -4.16
C LEU A 34 4.66 3.65 -5.68
N TYR A 35 3.64 4.12 -6.40
CA TYR A 35 3.71 4.26 -7.86
C TYR A 35 4.87 5.16 -8.30
N ARG A 36 5.01 6.33 -7.68
CA ARG A 36 6.10 7.27 -8.00
C ARG A 36 7.46 6.66 -7.73
N ALA A 37 7.66 6.07 -6.54
CA ALA A 37 8.92 5.44 -6.18
C ALA A 37 9.32 4.38 -7.21
N CYS A 38 8.43 3.45 -7.54
CA CYS A 38 8.76 2.29 -8.38
C CYS A 38 8.65 2.56 -9.87
N ALA A 39 7.49 3.08 -10.34
CA ALA A 39 7.18 3.17 -11.76
C ALA A 39 7.76 4.43 -12.43
N VAL A 40 7.95 5.52 -11.68
CA VAL A 40 8.44 6.80 -12.21
C VAL A 40 9.94 6.97 -11.94
N GLU A 41 10.36 6.77 -10.69
CA GLU A 41 11.71 7.07 -10.23
C GLU A 41 12.64 5.85 -10.24
N GLY A 42 12.10 4.63 -10.31
CA GLY A 42 12.87 3.40 -10.26
C GLY A 42 13.52 3.12 -8.87
N ASP A 43 13.07 3.83 -7.84
CA ASP A 43 13.56 3.68 -6.47
C ASP A 43 12.83 2.54 -5.75
N PHE A 44 13.24 1.32 -6.05
CA PHE A 44 12.67 0.13 -5.42
C PHE A 44 13.07 -0.04 -3.95
N THR A 45 14.11 0.64 -3.48
CA THR A 45 14.46 0.64 -2.05
C THR A 45 13.40 1.39 -1.25
N ARG A 46 13.04 2.59 -1.69
CA ARG A 46 11.93 3.35 -1.12
C ARG A 46 10.58 2.65 -1.36
N GLY A 47 10.40 2.08 -2.57
CA GLY A 47 9.20 1.30 -2.89
C GLY A 47 8.96 0.14 -1.93
N ARG A 48 10.00 -0.64 -1.58
CA ARG A 48 9.90 -1.71 -0.59
C ARG A 48 9.50 -1.20 0.80
N ALA A 49 10.07 -0.07 1.23
CA ALA A 49 9.72 0.51 2.53
C ALA A 49 8.24 0.95 2.58
N ILE A 50 7.76 1.60 1.50
CA ILE A 50 6.35 2.01 1.37
C ILE A 50 5.45 0.77 1.34
N MET A 51 5.76 -0.22 0.49
CA MET A 51 4.96 -1.44 0.37
C MET A 51 4.90 -2.21 1.68
N SER A 52 6.02 -2.30 2.43
CA SER A 52 6.04 -2.93 3.75
C SER A 52 5.09 -2.25 4.74
N ALA A 53 4.95 -0.93 4.67
CA ALA A 53 3.99 -0.18 5.48
C ALA A 53 2.54 -0.42 5.02
N MET A 54 2.30 -0.71 3.75
CA MET A 54 0.96 -0.96 3.17
C MET A 54 0.49 -2.41 3.38
N LEU A 55 1.39 -3.39 3.47
CA LEU A 55 1.04 -4.83 3.54
C LEU A 55 0.05 -5.19 4.66
N PRO A 56 0.10 -4.63 5.88
CA PRO A 56 -0.91 -4.92 6.91
C PRO A 56 -2.33 -4.55 6.45
N LEU A 57 -2.49 -3.41 5.77
CA LEU A 57 -3.77 -3.01 5.19
C LEU A 57 -4.22 -3.99 4.09
N MET A 58 -3.31 -4.39 3.19
CA MET A 58 -3.63 -5.34 2.11
C MET A 58 -4.12 -6.68 2.67
N ARG A 59 -3.53 -7.17 3.75
CA ARG A 59 -3.98 -8.40 4.42
C ARG A 59 -5.40 -8.29 4.96
N VAL A 60 -5.76 -7.16 5.54
CA VAL A 60 -7.13 -6.91 6.04
C VAL A 60 -8.11 -6.82 4.88
N LEU A 61 -7.73 -6.16 3.79
CA LEU A 61 -8.57 -6.02 2.60
C LEU A 61 -8.82 -7.38 1.91
N GLU A 62 -7.75 -8.12 1.63
CA GLU A 62 -7.79 -9.33 0.81
C GLU A 62 -8.15 -10.59 1.62
N GLY A 63 -7.66 -10.68 2.86
CA GLY A 63 -7.78 -11.90 3.67
C GLY A 63 -9.11 -12.06 4.39
N GLY A 64 -9.84 -10.99 4.63
CA GLY A 64 -11.02 -11.00 5.50
C GLY A 64 -12.34 -11.36 4.84
N GLY A 65 -12.39 -11.56 3.52
CA GLY A 65 -13.64 -11.84 2.79
C GLY A 65 -14.66 -10.68 2.78
N ALA A 66 -14.27 -9.50 3.26
CA ALA A 66 -15.13 -8.33 3.40
C ALA A 66 -14.57 -7.09 2.67
N PHE A 67 -13.95 -7.32 1.51
CA PHE A 67 -13.23 -6.32 0.72
C PHE A 67 -14.02 -5.04 0.48
N VAL A 68 -15.21 -5.15 -0.11
CA VAL A 68 -16.09 -4.00 -0.43
C VAL A 68 -16.48 -3.24 0.83
N GLN A 69 -16.78 -3.95 1.92
CA GLN A 69 -17.15 -3.35 3.19
C GLN A 69 -15.97 -2.58 3.80
N CYS A 70 -14.73 -3.13 3.68
CA CYS A 70 -13.52 -2.46 4.12
C CYS A 70 -13.26 -1.17 3.33
N VAL A 71 -13.39 -1.20 2.01
CA VAL A 71 -13.24 0.00 1.16
C VAL A 71 -14.26 1.08 1.54
N LYS A 72 -15.53 0.70 1.71
CA LYS A 72 -16.58 1.64 2.13
C LYS A 72 -16.31 2.25 3.51
N HIS A 73 -15.85 1.44 4.47
CA HIS A 73 -15.50 1.95 5.80
C HIS A 73 -14.27 2.86 5.75
N GLY A 74 -13.26 2.52 4.95
CA GLY A 74 -12.12 3.39 4.70
C GLY A 74 -12.51 4.76 4.15
N LEU A 75 -13.47 4.81 3.22
CA LEU A 75 -14.03 6.07 2.71
C LEU A 75 -14.74 6.87 3.82
N THR A 76 -15.52 6.19 4.68
CA THR A 76 -16.17 6.84 5.84
C THR A 76 -15.15 7.49 6.77
N MET A 77 -13.99 6.85 6.99
CA MET A 77 -12.90 7.44 7.79
C MET A 77 -12.32 8.72 7.16
N ARG A 78 -12.47 8.90 5.86
CA ARG A 78 -12.07 10.11 5.11
C ARG A 78 -13.19 11.12 4.96
N GLY A 79 -14.34 10.90 5.64
CA GLY A 79 -15.49 11.80 5.57
C GLY A 79 -16.35 11.64 4.31
N ILE A 80 -16.16 10.55 3.56
CA ILE A 80 -16.91 10.25 2.34
C ILE A 80 -17.95 9.18 2.67
N ASP A 81 -19.24 9.52 2.55
CA ASP A 81 -20.32 8.55 2.71
C ASP A 81 -20.50 7.72 1.43
N ALA A 82 -20.03 6.48 1.47
CA ALA A 82 -20.21 5.51 0.39
C ALA A 82 -21.48 4.65 0.55
N GLY A 83 -22.28 4.91 1.57
CA GLY A 83 -23.49 4.16 1.89
C GLY A 83 -23.20 2.73 2.38
N PRO A 84 -24.27 1.98 2.75
CA PRO A 84 -24.12 0.59 3.21
C PRO A 84 -23.72 -0.35 2.05
N PRO A 85 -23.14 -1.52 2.37
CA PRO A 85 -22.93 -2.56 1.36
C PRO A 85 -24.28 -3.07 0.85
N ARG A 86 -24.35 -3.46 -0.43
CA ARG A 86 -25.56 -4.06 -1.00
C ARG A 86 -25.79 -5.46 -0.44
N LYS A 87 -27.03 -5.83 -0.20
CA LYS A 87 -27.40 -7.21 0.17
C LYS A 87 -26.91 -8.20 -0.91
N PRO A 88 -26.45 -9.41 -0.55
CA PRO A 88 -26.49 -10.04 0.78
C PRO A 88 -25.32 -9.67 1.71
N MET A 89 -24.39 -8.79 1.30
CA MET A 89 -23.22 -8.42 2.12
C MET A 89 -23.67 -7.76 3.43
N GLN A 90 -23.07 -8.20 4.53
CA GLN A 90 -23.31 -7.65 5.86
C GLN A 90 -22.32 -6.53 6.17
N PRO A 91 -22.67 -5.53 6.98
CA PRO A 91 -21.73 -4.53 7.47
C PRO A 91 -20.57 -5.18 8.25
N LEU A 92 -19.43 -4.51 8.29
CA LEU A 92 -18.30 -4.94 9.14
C LEU A 92 -18.71 -5.03 10.61
N THR A 93 -18.18 -6.05 11.31
CA THR A 93 -18.28 -6.14 12.76
C THR A 93 -17.51 -5.00 13.43
N LYS A 94 -17.83 -4.72 14.70
CA LYS A 94 -17.09 -3.70 15.47
C LYS A 94 -15.59 -4.00 15.56
N ASN A 95 -15.22 -5.28 15.67
CA ASN A 95 -13.82 -5.68 15.73
C ASN A 95 -13.11 -5.47 14.40
N ALA A 96 -13.73 -5.89 13.29
CA ALA A 96 -13.17 -5.68 11.95
C ALA A 96 -12.99 -4.19 11.60
N LYS A 97 -13.93 -3.33 12.03
CA LYS A 97 -13.78 -1.87 11.88
C LYS A 97 -12.57 -1.35 12.62
N ARG A 98 -12.40 -1.73 13.91
CA ARG A 98 -11.25 -1.29 14.72
C ARG A 98 -9.92 -1.74 14.13
N GLU A 99 -9.83 -3.00 13.71
CA GLU A 99 -8.63 -3.54 13.06
C GLU A 99 -8.27 -2.74 11.79
N LEU A 100 -9.26 -2.53 10.92
CA LEU A 100 -9.07 -1.74 9.69
C LEU A 100 -8.64 -0.30 9.99
N GLU A 101 -9.27 0.36 10.96
CA GLU A 101 -8.91 1.71 11.36
C GLU A 101 -7.49 1.82 11.90
N GLU A 102 -7.05 0.83 12.68
CA GLU A 102 -5.69 0.79 13.24
C GLU A 102 -4.64 0.62 12.15
N VAL A 103 -4.84 -0.32 11.22
CA VAL A 103 -3.89 -0.54 10.12
C VAL A 103 -3.84 0.65 9.17
N ILE A 104 -4.95 1.34 8.90
CA ILE A 104 -4.97 2.56 8.09
C ILE A 104 -4.16 3.66 8.78
N ARG A 105 -4.42 3.96 10.05
CA ARG A 105 -3.68 5.01 10.79
C ARG A 105 -2.18 4.71 10.91
N THR A 106 -1.84 3.44 11.08
CA THR A 106 -0.42 3.00 11.16
C THR A 106 0.27 3.17 9.82
N MET A 107 -0.38 2.76 8.74
CA MET A 107 0.12 2.94 7.38
C MET A 107 0.30 4.42 7.04
N ASP A 108 -0.70 5.27 7.32
CA ASP A 108 -0.64 6.71 7.03
C ASP A 108 0.60 7.35 7.68
N ARG A 109 0.87 7.04 8.96
CA ARG A 109 2.06 7.54 9.67
C ARG A 109 3.37 7.04 9.06
N ALA A 110 3.43 5.75 8.76
CA ALA A 110 4.64 5.13 8.22
C ALA A 110 4.96 5.64 6.80
N VAL A 111 3.95 5.79 5.95
CA VAL A 111 4.13 6.27 4.57
C VAL A 111 4.62 7.72 4.55
N VAL A 112 4.09 8.59 5.39
CA VAL A 112 4.57 9.98 5.52
C VAL A 112 6.05 9.98 5.89
N THR A 113 6.45 9.19 6.89
CA THR A 113 7.86 9.11 7.31
C THR A 113 8.79 8.63 6.20
N VAL A 114 8.37 7.64 5.41
CA VAL A 114 9.18 7.09 4.30
C VAL A 114 9.18 8.02 3.09
N ALA A 115 8.07 8.70 2.81
CA ALA A 115 7.96 9.62 1.67
C ALA A 115 8.85 10.85 1.85
N ASP A 116 8.97 11.34 3.09
CA ASP A 116 9.78 12.51 3.44
C ASP A 116 11.27 12.18 3.64
N ALA A 117 11.61 10.92 3.90
CA ALA A 117 12.99 10.47 4.01
C ALA A 117 13.65 10.52 2.63
N LYS A 118 14.43 11.56 2.33
CA LYS A 118 15.38 11.53 1.24
C LYS A 118 16.34 10.36 1.53
N VAL A 119 16.29 9.33 0.70
CA VAL A 119 17.14 8.15 0.86
C VAL A 119 18.60 8.60 0.91
N ALA A 120 19.24 8.41 2.06
CA ALA A 120 20.69 8.48 2.14
C ALA A 120 21.24 7.46 1.12
N PRO A 121 22.28 7.79 0.34
CA PRO A 121 22.84 6.87 -0.64
C PRO A 121 23.18 5.56 0.07
N SER A 122 22.61 4.45 -0.40
CA SER A 122 22.93 3.13 0.12
C SER A 122 24.43 2.91 -0.09
N ASN A 123 25.19 2.70 0.99
CA ASN A 123 26.54 2.16 0.91
C ASN A 123 26.43 0.72 0.41
N VAL A 124 26.22 0.56 -0.88
CA VAL A 124 26.49 -0.69 -1.59
C VAL A 124 28.01 -0.76 -1.66
N THR A 125 28.60 -1.39 -0.66
CA THR A 125 30.01 -1.76 -0.68
C THR A 125 30.20 -2.67 -1.89
N ASP A 126 30.98 -2.20 -2.85
CA ASP A 126 31.28 -2.91 -4.10
C ASP A 126 31.87 -4.29 -3.77
N ILE A 127 31.08 -5.34 -3.97
CA ILE A 127 31.50 -6.73 -3.76
C ILE A 127 32.62 -7.13 -4.76
N ARG A 128 32.88 -6.33 -5.80
CA ARG A 128 33.90 -6.59 -6.81
C ARG A 128 35.34 -6.47 -6.30
N SER A 129 35.60 -5.91 -5.10
CA SER A 129 36.92 -5.76 -4.56
C SER A 129 37.46 -6.99 -3.77
N ARG A 130 36.72 -8.10 -3.71
CA ARG A 130 37.13 -9.31 -2.96
C ARG A 130 37.48 -10.53 -3.81
N THR A 131 37.57 -10.41 -5.12
CA THR A 131 38.09 -11.48 -5.98
C THR A 131 39.41 -11.00 -6.65
N GLY A 132 40.42 -10.75 -5.83
CA GLY A 132 41.80 -10.54 -6.25
C GLY A 132 42.64 -11.62 -5.61
N THR A 133 42.86 -12.66 -6.32
CA THR A 133 44.05 -13.56 -6.51
C THR A 133 43.59 -14.85 -7.10
#